data_e2492fbd0fb96fa5c077ff094c1c0892
#
_entry.id   e2492fbd0fb96fa5c077ff094c1c0892
#
_cell.length_a   1.000
_cell.length_b   1.000
_cell.length_c   1.000
_cell.angle_alpha   90.00
_cell.angle_beta   90.00
_cell.angle_gamma   90.00
#
_symmetry.space_group_name_H-M   'P 1'
#
loop_
_entity.id
_entity.type
_entity.pdbx_description
1 polymer ?
#
loop_
_entity_poly.entity_id
_entity_poly.type
_entity_poly.pdbx_seq_one_letter_code
_entity_poly.pdbx_strand_id
1 'polypeptide(L)'
;MAVWQKRHQGKRKQQILQGLLSLLFLIGFSLALSLSANAQEESAGPKYAYVGLEPDIVANYAGDNSKKLGYVRVTIEMMVSDPGLIPEIEHHMPLLRATAIEVFGAQPEDKIRSLTGREDIRRMVLQQFRDIMKRETGEDTIENIIFTKYLRQGG
;
A
#
# COMPACT_ATOMS: atom_id res chain seq x y z
N MET A 1 25.86 -63.58 -52.46
CA MET A 1 24.68 -62.66 -52.21
C MET A 1 24.47 -62.26 -50.75
N ALA A 2 25.15 -62.72 -49.72
CA ALA A 2 24.90 -62.41 -48.31
C ALA A 2 25.55 -61.11 -47.81
N VAL A 3 26.54 -60.56 -48.44
CA VAL A 3 27.29 -59.40 -47.94
C VAL A 3 26.54 -58.06 -48.25
N TRP A 4 25.66 -58.03 -49.20
CA TRP A 4 24.92 -56.81 -49.60
C TRP A 4 23.77 -56.51 -48.69
N GLN A 5 23.13 -57.49 -48.06
CA GLN A 5 22.04 -57.33 -47.14
C GLN A 5 22.47 -56.77 -45.73
N LYS A 6 23.68 -57.10 -45.27
CA LYS A 6 24.19 -56.56 -43.97
C LYS A 6 24.48 -55.06 -44.02
N ARG A 7 24.86 -54.53 -45.16
CA ARG A 7 25.23 -53.11 -45.28
C ARG A 7 24.00 -52.16 -45.20
N HIS A 8 22.84 -52.61 -45.64
CA HIS A 8 21.59 -51.83 -45.62
C HIS A 8 20.92 -51.82 -44.24
N GLN A 9 21.06 -52.88 -43.44
CA GLN A 9 20.51 -52.93 -42.14
C GLN A 9 21.23 -52.01 -41.14
N GLY A 10 22.54 -51.81 -41.28
CA GLY A 10 23.32 -50.89 -40.45
C GLY A 10 22.90 -49.41 -40.63
N LYS A 11 22.67 -49.00 -41.87
CA LYS A 11 22.28 -47.63 -42.22
C LYS A 11 20.88 -47.30 -41.71
N ARG A 12 19.93 -48.23 -41.77
CA ARG A 12 18.56 -48.04 -41.22
C ARG A 12 18.54 -47.92 -39.70
N LYS A 13 19.32 -48.73 -39.01
CA LYS A 13 19.44 -48.62 -37.55
C LYS A 13 20.07 -47.31 -37.10
N GLN A 14 21.04 -46.80 -37.83
CA GLN A 14 21.71 -45.53 -37.57
C GLN A 14 20.79 -44.33 -37.82
N GLN A 15 19.96 -44.39 -38.86
CA GLN A 15 18.96 -43.35 -39.15
C GLN A 15 17.83 -43.30 -38.09
N ILE A 16 17.39 -44.49 -37.65
CA ILE A 16 16.36 -44.58 -36.57
C ILE A 16 16.92 -44.05 -35.25
N LEU A 17 18.18 -44.38 -34.92
CA LEU A 17 18.84 -43.91 -33.72
C LEU A 17 19.03 -42.38 -33.71
N GLN A 18 19.43 -41.80 -34.85
CA GLN A 18 19.54 -40.34 -35.01
C GLN A 18 18.18 -39.64 -34.94
N GLY A 19 17.13 -40.23 -35.51
CA GLY A 19 15.77 -39.71 -35.39
C GLY A 19 15.23 -39.71 -33.94
N LEU A 20 15.49 -40.77 -33.21
CA LEU A 20 15.13 -40.87 -31.78
C LEU A 20 15.90 -39.87 -30.90
N LEU A 21 17.19 -39.65 -31.20
CA LEU A 21 18.01 -38.69 -30.48
C LEU A 21 17.53 -37.23 -30.71
N SER A 22 17.17 -36.91 -31.97
CA SER A 22 16.64 -35.58 -32.30
C SER A 22 15.26 -35.33 -31.71
N LEU A 23 14.40 -36.35 -31.63
CA LEU A 23 13.10 -36.26 -31.00
C LEU A 23 13.20 -36.03 -29.48
N LEU A 24 14.12 -36.74 -28.81
CA LEU A 24 14.41 -36.54 -27.38
C LEU A 24 14.97 -35.16 -27.09
N PHE A 25 15.77 -34.59 -27.99
CA PHE A 25 16.31 -33.24 -27.84
C PHE A 25 15.22 -32.17 -27.98
N LEU A 26 14.27 -32.36 -28.92
CA LEU A 26 13.13 -31.47 -29.09
C LEU A 26 12.16 -31.48 -27.89
N ILE A 27 11.91 -32.67 -27.30
CA ILE A 27 11.07 -32.82 -26.11
C ILE A 27 11.75 -32.18 -24.88
N GLY A 28 13.05 -32.39 -24.73
CA GLY A 28 13.84 -31.79 -23.63
C GLY A 28 13.90 -30.26 -23.72
N PHE A 29 13.99 -29.70 -24.92
CA PHE A 29 14.02 -28.27 -25.14
C PHE A 29 12.66 -27.59 -24.85
N SER A 30 11.53 -28.24 -25.20
CA SER A 30 10.21 -27.72 -24.90
C SER A 30 9.89 -27.74 -23.41
N LEU A 31 10.40 -28.72 -22.66
CA LEU A 31 10.22 -28.81 -21.22
C LEU A 31 11.01 -27.74 -20.45
N ALA A 32 12.19 -27.36 -20.94
CA ALA A 32 13.03 -26.32 -20.35
C ALA A 32 12.40 -24.91 -20.45
N LEU A 33 11.64 -24.64 -21.52
CA LEU A 33 10.94 -23.37 -21.69
C LEU A 33 9.73 -23.22 -20.73
N SER A 34 9.13 -24.33 -20.28
CA SER A 34 7.97 -24.30 -19.40
C SER A 34 8.34 -24.00 -17.94
N LEU A 35 9.59 -24.24 -17.53
CA LEU A 35 10.05 -23.94 -16.16
C LEU A 35 10.41 -22.46 -15.96
N SER A 36 10.60 -21.68 -17.02
CA SER A 36 10.98 -20.27 -16.91
C SER A 36 9.78 -19.32 -16.76
N ALA A 37 8.54 -19.82 -16.88
CA ALA A 37 7.34 -18.99 -16.87
C ALA A 37 6.78 -18.70 -15.46
N ASN A 38 7.34 -19.30 -14.39
CA ASN A 38 6.84 -19.14 -13.02
C ASN A 38 7.77 -18.38 -12.06
N ALA A 39 8.77 -17.65 -12.59
CA ALA A 39 9.68 -16.85 -11.78
C ALA A 39 9.36 -15.35 -11.85
N GLN A 40 8.09 -15.00 -11.86
CA GLN A 40 7.63 -13.67 -11.55
C GLN A 40 6.90 -13.75 -10.20
N GLU A 41 7.64 -14.09 -9.15
CA GLU A 41 7.30 -13.60 -7.82
C GLU A 41 7.51 -12.08 -7.88
N GLU A 42 6.40 -11.41 -8.20
CA GLU A 42 6.22 -10.02 -7.87
C GLU A 42 6.57 -9.92 -6.38
N SER A 43 7.73 -9.32 -6.07
CA SER A 43 8.05 -8.97 -4.69
C SER A 43 7.00 -7.95 -4.28
N ALA A 44 5.89 -8.44 -3.76
CA ALA A 44 4.85 -7.63 -3.19
C ALA A 44 5.47 -6.95 -1.97
N GLY A 45 6.08 -5.79 -2.19
CA GLY A 45 6.35 -4.84 -1.14
C GLY A 45 5.04 -4.59 -0.38
N PRO A 46 5.09 -4.04 0.83
CA PRO A 46 3.89 -3.78 1.61
C PRO A 46 2.89 -3.00 0.75
N LYS A 47 1.70 -3.57 0.57
CA LYS A 47 0.62 -2.94 -0.20
C LYS A 47 -0.02 -1.90 0.70
N TYR A 48 0.46 -0.66 0.64
CA TYR A 48 -0.20 0.45 1.30
C TYR A 48 -1.39 0.95 0.48
N ALA A 49 -2.43 1.39 1.18
CA ALA A 49 -3.53 2.15 0.62
C ALA A 49 -3.63 3.52 1.29
N TYR A 50 -4.31 4.44 0.64
CA TYR A 50 -4.60 5.76 1.19
C TYR A 50 -6.10 5.97 1.28
N VAL A 51 -6.56 6.44 2.45
CA VAL A 51 -7.97 6.72 2.73
C VAL A 51 -8.11 8.17 3.18
N GLY A 52 -8.90 8.95 2.44
CA GLY A 52 -9.18 10.34 2.78
C GLY A 52 -10.20 10.47 3.91
N LEU A 53 -9.96 11.36 4.86
CA LEU A 53 -10.92 11.73 5.91
C LEU A 53 -11.83 12.85 5.38
N GLU A 54 -12.76 12.50 4.52
CA GLU A 54 -13.66 13.46 3.88
C GLU A 54 -14.98 13.68 4.65
N PRO A 55 -15.57 14.90 4.52
CA PRO A 55 -15.04 16.14 3.95
C PRO A 55 -13.91 16.73 4.80
N ASP A 56 -13.24 17.80 4.31
CA ASP A 56 -12.19 18.52 5.05
C ASP A 56 -12.55 18.72 6.53
N ILE A 57 -11.61 18.59 7.42
CA ILE A 57 -11.76 18.98 8.83
C ILE A 57 -11.76 20.50 8.91
N VAL A 58 -12.75 21.06 9.60
CA VAL A 58 -12.78 22.47 9.96
C VAL A 58 -12.92 22.59 11.46
N ALA A 59 -11.92 23.17 12.11
CA ALA A 59 -11.89 23.37 13.54
C ALA A 59 -11.61 24.86 13.89
N ASN A 60 -12.29 25.35 14.90
CA ASN A 60 -11.99 26.67 15.46
C ASN A 60 -10.87 26.54 16.49
N TYR A 61 -10.02 27.55 16.56
CA TYR A 61 -9.02 27.68 17.61
C TYR A 61 -9.10 29.07 18.26
N ALA A 62 -8.69 29.16 19.53
CA ALA A 62 -8.63 30.45 20.24
C ALA A 62 -7.40 31.23 19.73
N GLY A 63 -7.62 32.43 19.20
CA GLY A 63 -6.55 33.36 18.87
C GLY A 63 -5.89 33.95 20.12
N ASP A 64 -4.71 34.55 19.97
CA ASP A 64 -3.94 35.21 21.03
C ASP A 64 -4.74 36.29 21.74
N ASN A 65 -5.69 36.90 21.07
CA ASN A 65 -6.72 37.74 21.65
C ASN A 65 -8.00 36.95 21.82
N SER A 66 -8.41 36.66 23.06
CA SER A 66 -9.62 35.93 23.43
C SER A 66 -10.94 36.45 22.78
N LYS A 67 -10.89 37.56 22.03
CA LYS A 67 -12.01 38.15 21.29
C LYS A 67 -12.11 37.72 19.83
N LYS A 68 -11.10 37.03 19.28
CA LYS A 68 -11.10 36.59 17.90
C LYS A 68 -10.92 35.08 17.83
N LEU A 69 -11.83 34.42 17.13
CA LEU A 69 -11.72 33.02 16.78
C LEU A 69 -11.06 32.90 15.40
N GLY A 70 -10.02 32.09 15.32
CA GLY A 70 -9.50 31.60 14.05
C GLY A 70 -10.10 30.25 13.70
N TYR A 71 -9.98 29.85 12.46
CA TYR A 71 -10.27 28.49 12.04
C TYR A 71 -9.16 27.91 11.18
N VAL A 72 -9.01 26.61 11.25
CA VAL A 72 -8.13 25.83 10.39
C VAL A 72 -8.97 24.84 9.58
N ARG A 73 -8.66 24.73 8.28
CA ARG A 73 -9.22 23.72 7.38
C ARG A 73 -8.10 22.78 6.95
N VAL A 74 -8.29 21.50 7.20
CA VAL A 74 -7.30 20.45 6.94
C VAL A 74 -7.93 19.31 6.18
N THR A 75 -7.27 18.86 5.11
CA THR A 75 -7.54 17.57 4.48
C THR A 75 -6.54 16.56 5.02
N ILE A 76 -7.03 15.44 5.53
CA ILE A 76 -6.22 14.36 6.11
C ILE A 76 -6.35 13.13 5.23
N GLU A 77 -5.21 12.56 4.85
CA GLU A 77 -5.13 11.24 4.23
C GLU A 77 -4.41 10.28 5.17
N MET A 78 -4.99 9.10 5.37
CA MET A 78 -4.45 8.02 6.19
C MET A 78 -3.78 6.99 5.30
N MET A 79 -2.54 6.64 5.60
CA MET A 79 -1.84 5.51 5.00
C MET A 79 -2.15 4.25 5.80
N VAL A 80 -2.67 3.24 5.13
CA VAL A 80 -3.16 1.98 5.71
C VAL A 80 -2.23 0.84 5.30
N SER A 81 -1.89 -0.03 6.23
CA SER A 81 -0.98 -1.16 6.01
C SER A 81 -1.52 -2.23 5.06
N ASP A 82 -2.84 -2.40 5.00
CA ASP A 82 -3.53 -3.36 4.14
C ASP A 82 -4.78 -2.73 3.53
N PRO A 83 -4.94 -2.73 2.19
CA PRO A 83 -6.17 -2.29 1.53
C PRO A 83 -7.44 -3.01 2.00
N GLY A 84 -7.32 -4.25 2.49
CA GLY A 84 -8.43 -5.01 3.04
C GLY A 84 -9.05 -4.40 4.29
N LEU A 85 -8.32 -3.51 4.99
CA LEU A 85 -8.78 -2.83 6.21
C LEU A 85 -9.56 -1.54 5.93
N ILE A 86 -9.66 -1.11 4.68
CA ILE A 86 -10.37 0.13 4.30
C ILE A 86 -11.82 0.13 4.80
N PRO A 87 -12.63 -0.92 4.62
CA PRO A 87 -14.03 -0.91 5.09
C PRO A 87 -14.13 -0.73 6.61
N GLU A 88 -13.19 -1.28 7.37
CA GLU A 88 -13.15 -1.13 8.83
C GLU A 88 -12.83 0.31 9.25
N ILE A 89 -11.86 0.93 8.56
CA ILE A 89 -11.52 2.35 8.79
C ILE A 89 -12.71 3.25 8.43
N GLU A 90 -13.38 2.99 7.30
CA GLU A 90 -14.56 3.74 6.87
C GLU A 90 -15.71 3.62 7.88
N HIS A 91 -15.90 2.47 8.49
CA HIS A 91 -16.88 2.27 9.56
C HIS A 91 -16.61 3.20 10.76
N HIS A 92 -15.35 3.40 11.12
CA HIS A 92 -14.94 4.25 12.24
C HIS A 92 -14.67 5.73 11.84
N MET A 93 -14.87 6.09 10.57
CA MET A 93 -14.64 7.44 10.05
C MET A 93 -15.30 8.57 10.88
N PRO A 94 -16.56 8.45 11.35
CA PRO A 94 -17.17 9.49 12.18
C PRO A 94 -16.40 9.74 13.48
N LEU A 95 -15.90 8.70 14.13
CA LEU A 95 -15.13 8.80 15.36
C LEU A 95 -13.76 9.44 15.13
N LEU A 96 -13.04 8.96 14.10
CA LEU A 96 -11.75 9.54 13.69
C LEU A 96 -11.88 11.02 13.36
N ARG A 97 -12.97 11.39 12.68
CA ARG A 97 -13.29 12.77 12.33
C ARG A 97 -13.54 13.65 13.56
N ALA A 98 -14.35 13.17 14.49
CA ALA A 98 -14.62 13.89 15.75
C ALA A 98 -13.33 14.12 16.54
N THR A 99 -12.49 13.12 16.65
CA THR A 99 -11.19 13.19 17.32
C THR A 99 -10.25 14.20 16.65
N ALA A 100 -10.18 14.22 15.32
CA ALA A 100 -9.37 15.22 14.63
C ALA A 100 -9.83 16.65 14.93
N ILE A 101 -11.15 16.90 14.92
CA ILE A 101 -11.71 18.21 15.24
C ILE A 101 -11.34 18.61 16.69
N GLU A 102 -11.45 17.69 17.64
CA GLU A 102 -11.10 17.92 19.03
C GLU A 102 -9.61 18.25 19.20
N VAL A 103 -8.71 17.44 18.57
CA VAL A 103 -7.27 17.69 18.62
C VAL A 103 -6.92 19.07 18.07
N PHE A 104 -7.47 19.46 16.92
CA PHE A 104 -7.21 20.79 16.36
C PHE A 104 -7.80 21.91 17.21
N GLY A 105 -9.01 21.73 17.71
CA GLY A 105 -9.70 22.73 18.54
C GLY A 105 -9.01 23.01 19.88
N ALA A 106 -8.29 22.04 20.42
CA ALA A 106 -7.53 22.17 21.66
C ALA A 106 -6.16 22.86 21.48
N GLN A 107 -5.72 23.14 20.24
CA GLN A 107 -4.40 23.73 20.03
C GLN A 107 -4.39 25.25 20.15
N PRO A 108 -3.33 25.83 20.72
CA PRO A 108 -3.13 27.27 20.72
C PRO A 108 -2.73 27.78 19.32
N GLU A 109 -2.97 29.07 19.08
CA GLU A 109 -2.75 29.68 17.78
C GLU A 109 -1.31 29.54 17.28
N ASP A 110 -0.32 29.73 18.14
CA ASP A 110 1.10 29.61 17.80
C ASP A 110 1.45 28.23 17.25
N LYS A 111 0.87 27.16 17.81
CA LYS A 111 1.01 25.80 17.28
C LYS A 111 0.33 25.62 15.92
N ILE A 112 -0.89 26.15 15.76
CA ILE A 112 -1.60 26.10 14.46
C ILE A 112 -0.82 26.83 13.38
N ARG A 113 -0.09 27.90 13.71
CA ARG A 113 0.64 28.75 12.77
C ARG A 113 2.00 28.21 12.37
N SER A 114 2.70 27.55 13.28
CA SER A 114 4.08 27.12 13.05
C SER A 114 4.19 25.82 12.29
N LEU A 115 5.28 25.63 11.53
CA LEU A 115 5.56 24.37 10.83
C LEU A 115 5.83 23.24 11.82
N THR A 116 6.56 23.52 12.89
CA THR A 116 6.83 22.54 13.95
C THR A 116 5.54 22.13 14.65
N GLY A 117 4.70 23.11 15.01
CA GLY A 117 3.40 22.83 15.63
C GLY A 117 2.48 22.01 14.75
N ARG A 118 2.49 22.24 13.40
CA ARG A 118 1.73 21.39 12.47
C ARG A 118 2.19 19.94 12.53
N GLU A 119 3.50 19.70 12.60
CA GLU A 119 4.04 18.33 12.69
C GLU A 119 3.70 17.70 14.05
N ASP A 120 3.72 18.45 15.13
CA ASP A 120 3.30 17.97 16.45
C ASP A 120 1.82 17.59 16.44
N ILE A 121 0.96 18.42 15.84
CA ILE A 121 -0.46 18.14 15.69
C ILE A 121 -0.67 16.88 14.83
N ARG A 122 0.07 16.73 13.74
CA ARG A 122 -0.01 15.54 12.91
C ARG A 122 0.29 14.26 13.70
N ARG A 123 1.36 14.28 14.51
CA ARG A 123 1.71 13.14 15.38
C ARG A 123 0.65 12.87 16.43
N MET A 124 0.07 13.90 17.04
CA MET A 124 -1.02 13.72 18.01
C MET A 124 -2.25 13.09 17.36
N VAL A 125 -2.66 13.58 16.18
CA VAL A 125 -3.80 13.00 15.44
C VAL A 125 -3.52 11.55 15.06
N LEU A 126 -2.33 11.25 14.54
CA LEU A 126 -1.94 9.87 14.21
C LEU A 126 -2.02 8.96 15.43
N GLN A 127 -1.48 9.39 16.58
CA GLN A 127 -1.50 8.58 17.80
C GLN A 127 -2.94 8.30 18.25
N GLN A 128 -3.79 9.33 18.27
CA GLN A 128 -5.19 9.17 18.64
C GLN A 128 -5.95 8.24 17.69
N PHE A 129 -5.68 8.32 16.40
CA PHE A 129 -6.28 7.44 15.39
C PHE A 129 -5.86 5.99 15.60
N ARG A 130 -4.59 5.74 15.88
CA ARG A 130 -4.07 4.41 16.20
C ARG A 130 -4.71 3.84 17.46
N ASP A 131 -4.80 4.66 18.53
CA ASP A 131 -5.40 4.25 19.79
C ASP A 131 -6.88 3.89 19.61
N ILE A 132 -7.61 4.65 18.78
CA ILE A 132 -9.00 4.36 18.43
C ILE A 132 -9.08 3.05 17.68
N MET A 133 -8.36 2.89 16.57
CA MET A 133 -8.44 1.69 15.77
C MET A 133 -8.05 0.46 16.57
N LYS A 134 -6.98 0.54 17.35
CA LYS A 134 -6.57 -0.55 18.24
C LYS A 134 -7.63 -0.93 19.27
N ARG A 135 -8.34 0.04 19.82
CA ARG A 135 -9.43 -0.21 20.80
C ARG A 135 -10.66 -0.82 20.15
N GLU A 136 -11.05 -0.33 18.96
CA GLU A 136 -12.29 -0.73 18.28
C GLU A 136 -12.13 -2.02 17.47
N THR A 137 -10.95 -2.24 16.87
CA THR A 137 -10.69 -3.37 15.97
C THR A 137 -9.70 -4.39 16.54
N GLY A 138 -8.93 -4.00 17.55
CA GLY A 138 -7.83 -4.81 18.10
C GLY A 138 -6.50 -4.65 17.38
N GLU A 139 -6.44 -3.93 16.25
CA GLU A 139 -5.27 -3.81 15.40
C GLU A 139 -4.86 -2.35 15.17
N ASP A 140 -3.54 -2.13 15.00
CA ASP A 140 -2.98 -0.85 14.57
C ASP A 140 -2.97 -0.81 13.02
N THR A 141 -4.03 -0.27 12.45
CA THR A 141 -4.29 -0.30 11.01
C THR A 141 -3.75 0.92 10.26
N ILE A 142 -3.42 2.01 10.97
CA ILE A 142 -3.01 3.29 10.38
C ILE A 142 -1.50 3.49 10.56
N GLU A 143 -0.77 3.36 9.47
CA GLU A 143 0.69 3.52 9.46
C GLU A 143 1.14 4.98 9.58
N ASN A 144 0.46 5.87 8.88
CA ASN A 144 0.79 7.30 8.88
C ASN A 144 -0.41 8.13 8.46
N ILE A 145 -0.32 9.46 8.70
CA ILE A 145 -1.26 10.42 8.14
C ILE A 145 -0.52 11.57 7.47
N ILE A 146 -1.14 12.15 6.45
CA ILE A 146 -0.63 13.27 5.69
C ILE A 146 -1.67 14.39 5.70
N PHE A 147 -1.24 15.61 5.94
CA PHE A 147 -2.07 16.80 5.71
C PHE A 147 -1.83 17.29 4.29
N THR A 148 -2.71 16.92 3.37
CA THR A 148 -2.61 17.31 1.95
C THR A 148 -3.07 18.75 1.71
N LYS A 149 -3.89 19.28 2.58
CA LYS A 149 -4.28 20.69 2.65
C LYS A 149 -4.23 21.18 4.09
N TYR A 150 -3.73 22.38 4.28
CA TYR A 150 -3.68 23.03 5.59
C TYR A 150 -3.86 24.54 5.41
N LEU A 151 -5.07 25.01 5.57
CA LEU A 151 -5.43 26.41 5.41
C LEU A 151 -5.89 26.96 6.75
N ARG A 152 -5.46 28.16 7.09
CA ARG A 152 -5.89 28.88 8.31
C ARG A 152 -6.41 30.25 7.95
N GLN A 153 -7.36 30.74 8.75
CA GLN A 153 -7.89 32.10 8.61
C GLN A 153 -8.29 32.62 9.99
N GLY A 154 -8.08 33.92 10.21
CA GLY A 154 -8.39 34.57 11.49
C GLY A 154 -7.28 34.42 12.52
N GLY A 155 -7.49 34.91 13.73
CA GLY A 155 -6.53 34.98 14.83
C GLY A 155 -5.91 36.35 15.00
#